data_28319d7f050833a196642900a0ba5296
#
_entry.id   28319d7f050833a196642900a0ba5296
#
_cell.length_a   1.000
_cell.length_b   1.000
_cell.length_c   1.000
_cell.angle_alpha   90.00
_cell.angle_beta   90.00
_cell.angle_gamma   90.00
#
_symmetry.space_group_name_H-M   'P 1'
#
loop_
_entity.id
_entity.type
_entity.pdbx_description
1 polymer ?
#
loop_
_entity_poly.entity_id
_entity_poly.type
_entity_poly.pdbx_seq_one_letter_code
_entity_poly.pdbx_strand_id
1 'polypeptide(L)'
;MHLAAAAYPLTWFNHFDDFAAHLGAWVSDAAAQSADLLTFPEYGAMELASLGGRSVSEDLEAALHEVARWKSAVDAVHVELAARHGVYILGASGPVFTGPRPVNRATLYGPSGIIGHQDKQIMTRFERETWDVVAGQGLTTFDTDLGRIGVVICYDSEFPLLSRALVEQGAEILLAPSCTDSLAGFTRVRVGSMARALENRMFVAKAVTAGEAAWSPALDVNTGDASVYAPMDVGLPADGIIAPELPAPPSPLAPCV
;
A
#
# COMPACT_ATOMS: atom_id res chain seq x y z
N MET A 1 -11.19 9.92 -13.70
CA MET A 1 -10.68 9.00 -12.68
C MET A 1 -10.08 9.80 -11.54
N HIS A 2 -10.48 9.50 -10.31
CA HIS A 2 -9.94 10.09 -9.10
C HIS A 2 -9.18 9.03 -8.31
N LEU A 3 -7.92 9.32 -7.98
CA LEU A 3 -7.05 8.45 -7.20
C LEU A 3 -7.01 8.95 -5.75
N ALA A 4 -7.13 8.04 -4.80
CA ALA A 4 -6.91 8.32 -3.38
C ALA A 4 -5.72 7.49 -2.87
N ALA A 5 -4.71 8.16 -2.32
CA ALA A 5 -3.56 7.51 -1.70
C ALA A 5 -3.56 7.82 -0.20
N ALA A 6 -3.51 6.79 0.63
CA ALA A 6 -3.60 6.95 2.07
C ALA A 6 -2.23 7.30 2.70
N ALA A 7 -2.21 8.35 3.54
CA ALA A 7 -1.21 8.51 4.60
C ALA A 7 -1.79 7.86 5.86
N TYR A 8 -1.50 6.58 6.06
CA TYR A 8 -2.26 5.70 6.94
C TYR A 8 -1.54 5.45 8.26
N PRO A 9 -2.06 5.96 9.39
CA PRO A 9 -1.51 5.65 10.71
C PRO A 9 -1.92 4.24 11.13
N LEU A 10 -0.93 3.45 11.57
CA LEU A 10 -1.20 2.12 12.13
C LEU A 10 -1.96 2.24 13.45
N THR A 11 -3.03 1.48 13.58
CA THR A 11 -3.95 1.54 14.72
C THR A 11 -3.93 0.23 15.51
N TRP A 12 -4.01 0.32 16.83
CA TRP A 12 -4.19 -0.83 17.71
C TRP A 12 -5.66 -1.22 17.76
N PHE A 13 -5.97 -2.49 17.45
CA PHE A 13 -7.31 -3.06 17.55
C PHE A 13 -7.35 -4.17 18.59
N ASN A 14 -8.45 -4.24 19.36
CA ASN A 14 -8.73 -5.34 20.28
C ASN A 14 -9.63 -6.40 19.62
N HIS A 15 -10.42 -6.01 18.64
CA HIS A 15 -11.35 -6.89 17.94
C HIS A 15 -11.29 -6.65 16.43
N PHE A 16 -11.50 -7.71 15.65
CA PHE A 16 -11.48 -7.62 14.18
C PHE A 16 -12.59 -6.69 13.64
N ASP A 17 -13.74 -6.64 14.31
CA ASP A 17 -14.84 -5.76 13.91
C ASP A 17 -14.46 -4.27 14.00
N ASP A 18 -13.61 -3.89 14.95
CA ASP A 18 -13.09 -2.52 15.07
C ASP A 18 -12.17 -2.18 13.88
N PHE A 19 -11.32 -3.13 13.46
CA PHE A 19 -10.53 -3.00 12.24
C PHE A 19 -11.41 -2.87 11.00
N ALA A 20 -12.41 -3.74 10.86
CA ALA A 20 -13.33 -3.71 9.72
C ALA A 20 -14.09 -2.38 9.63
N ALA A 21 -14.56 -1.87 10.79
CA ALA A 21 -15.23 -0.57 10.88
C ALA A 21 -14.29 0.59 10.53
N HIS A 22 -13.04 0.54 11.01
CA HIS A 22 -12.01 1.54 10.72
C HIS A 22 -11.68 1.59 9.22
N LEU A 23 -11.42 0.43 8.61
CA LEU A 23 -11.19 0.33 7.16
C LEU A 23 -12.41 0.81 6.37
N GLY A 24 -13.62 0.45 6.81
CA GLY A 24 -14.87 0.91 6.22
C GLY A 24 -15.01 2.44 6.24
N ALA A 25 -14.58 3.10 7.32
CA ALA A 25 -14.58 4.56 7.41
C ALA A 25 -13.64 5.20 6.37
N TRP A 26 -12.41 4.69 6.22
CA TRP A 26 -11.47 5.15 5.20
C TRP A 26 -12.03 5.02 3.78
N VAL A 27 -12.59 3.85 3.45
CA VAL A 27 -13.15 3.61 2.11
C VAL A 27 -14.38 4.51 1.87
N SER A 28 -15.27 4.63 2.86
CA SER A 28 -16.45 5.49 2.76
C SER A 28 -16.09 6.96 2.56
N ASP A 29 -15.08 7.47 3.28
CA ASP A 29 -14.63 8.84 3.16
C ASP A 29 -14.04 9.13 1.78
N ALA A 30 -13.17 8.25 1.27
CA ALA A 30 -12.62 8.38 -0.07
C ALA A 30 -13.71 8.30 -1.16
N ALA A 31 -14.66 7.36 -1.03
CA ALA A 31 -15.78 7.23 -1.97
C ALA A 31 -16.70 8.46 -1.94
N ALA A 32 -16.93 9.06 -0.77
CA ALA A 32 -17.68 10.31 -0.64
C ALA A 32 -17.00 11.50 -1.35
N GLN A 33 -15.67 11.46 -1.50
CA GLN A 33 -14.87 12.39 -2.28
C GLN A 33 -14.74 11.98 -3.76
N SER A 34 -15.55 11.03 -4.21
CA SER A 34 -15.59 10.53 -5.58
C SER A 34 -14.32 9.78 -6.03
N ALA A 35 -13.58 9.17 -5.11
CA ALA A 35 -12.46 8.31 -5.49
C ALA A 35 -12.93 7.07 -6.23
N ASP A 36 -12.30 6.78 -7.37
CA ASP A 36 -12.52 5.58 -8.17
C ASP A 36 -11.56 4.44 -7.77
N LEU A 37 -10.34 4.81 -7.34
CA LEU A 37 -9.27 3.89 -6.95
C LEU A 37 -8.58 4.37 -5.67
N LEU A 38 -8.56 3.51 -4.66
CA LEU A 38 -7.92 3.74 -3.37
C LEU A 38 -6.65 2.89 -3.25
N THR A 39 -5.59 3.47 -2.69
CA THR A 39 -4.34 2.74 -2.41
C THR A 39 -4.01 2.86 -0.93
N PHE A 40 -3.93 1.71 -0.24
CA PHE A 40 -3.43 1.59 1.12
C PHE A 40 -1.94 1.24 1.10
N PRO A 41 -1.19 1.47 2.21
CA PRO A 41 0.26 1.39 2.19
C PRO A 41 0.81 -0.03 2.29
N GLU A 42 2.12 -0.14 2.06
CA GLU A 42 2.90 -1.33 2.42
C GLU A 42 2.83 -1.60 3.91
N TYR A 43 2.70 -2.87 4.29
CA TYR A 43 2.65 -3.34 5.68
C TYR A 43 1.58 -2.70 6.57
N GLY A 44 0.64 -1.95 6.01
CA GLY A 44 -0.48 -1.45 6.80
C GLY A 44 -1.29 -2.58 7.44
N ALA A 45 -1.33 -3.77 6.82
CA ALA A 45 -1.99 -4.94 7.40
C ALA A 45 -1.33 -5.42 8.71
N MET A 46 -0.11 -4.98 9.04
CA MET A 46 0.57 -5.37 10.29
C MET A 46 -0.15 -4.86 11.55
N GLU A 47 -1.05 -3.91 11.44
CA GLU A 47 -1.91 -3.51 12.55
C GLU A 47 -2.76 -4.66 13.11
N LEU A 48 -3.06 -5.69 12.29
CA LEU A 48 -3.78 -6.89 12.70
C LEU A 48 -2.99 -7.76 13.69
N ALA A 49 -1.67 -7.57 13.85
CA ALA A 49 -0.88 -8.22 14.89
C ALA A 49 -1.41 -7.87 16.29
N SER A 50 -2.00 -6.68 16.45
CA SER A 50 -2.61 -6.23 17.70
C SER A 50 -3.74 -7.13 18.20
N LEU A 51 -4.43 -7.85 17.30
CA LEU A 51 -5.48 -8.81 17.64
C LEU A 51 -4.95 -10.02 18.42
N GLY A 52 -3.66 -10.33 18.28
CA GLY A 52 -2.97 -11.33 19.09
C GLY A 52 -2.51 -10.83 20.46
N GLY A 53 -2.72 -9.54 20.74
CA GLY A 53 -2.26 -8.88 21.96
C GLY A 53 -0.78 -8.48 21.93
N ARG A 54 -0.31 -7.84 23.01
CA ARG A 54 1.03 -7.24 23.05
C ARG A 54 2.16 -8.24 22.85
N SER A 55 2.11 -9.41 23.45
CA SER A 55 3.16 -10.42 23.31
C SER A 55 3.34 -10.91 21.86
N VAL A 56 2.26 -10.90 21.06
CA VAL A 56 2.29 -11.25 19.65
C VAL A 56 2.78 -10.07 18.81
N SER A 57 2.25 -8.87 19.05
CA SER A 57 2.63 -7.68 18.28
C SER A 57 4.09 -7.27 18.47
N GLU A 58 4.66 -7.51 19.67
CA GLU A 58 6.04 -7.19 20.00
C GLU A 58 7.05 -8.27 19.57
N ASP A 59 6.57 -9.42 19.09
CA ASP A 59 7.38 -10.50 18.53
C ASP A 59 7.31 -10.50 16.99
N LEU A 60 8.45 -10.34 16.33
CA LEU A 60 8.53 -10.20 14.87
C LEU A 60 7.96 -11.40 14.11
N GLU A 61 8.21 -12.61 14.60
CA GLU A 61 7.76 -13.84 13.92
C GLU A 61 6.28 -14.11 14.21
N ALA A 62 5.87 -14.00 15.47
CA ALA A 62 4.48 -14.19 15.87
C ALA A 62 3.54 -13.18 15.17
N ALA A 63 3.99 -11.93 15.00
CA ALA A 63 3.24 -10.91 14.30
C ALA A 63 2.97 -11.28 12.83
N LEU A 64 3.96 -11.83 12.12
CA LEU A 64 3.78 -12.30 10.74
C LEU A 64 2.69 -13.38 10.63
N HIS A 65 2.72 -14.36 11.52
CA HIS A 65 1.74 -15.44 11.55
C HIS A 65 0.34 -14.96 11.94
N GLU A 66 0.26 -14.07 12.92
CA GLU A 66 -1.03 -13.51 13.35
C GLU A 66 -1.68 -12.73 12.21
N VAL A 67 -0.95 -11.83 11.53
CA VAL A 67 -1.48 -11.07 10.40
C VAL A 67 -1.92 -11.98 9.27
N ALA A 68 -1.08 -12.96 8.90
CA ALA A 68 -1.41 -13.92 7.83
C ALA A 68 -2.68 -14.72 8.11
N ARG A 69 -2.97 -15.02 9.38
CA ARG A 69 -4.19 -15.73 9.80
C ARG A 69 -5.47 -14.97 9.45
N TRP A 70 -5.43 -13.64 9.45
CA TRP A 70 -6.59 -12.79 9.17
C TRP A 70 -6.83 -12.54 7.68
N LYS A 71 -5.91 -12.97 6.80
CA LYS A 71 -5.97 -12.65 5.36
C LYS A 71 -7.34 -12.88 4.72
N SER A 72 -7.97 -14.02 4.95
CA SER A 72 -9.27 -14.34 4.35
C SER A 72 -10.40 -13.44 4.86
N ALA A 73 -10.38 -13.07 6.14
CA ALA A 73 -11.36 -12.16 6.71
C ALA A 73 -11.17 -10.74 6.18
N VAL A 74 -9.91 -10.30 6.06
CA VAL A 74 -9.55 -9.00 5.46
C VAL A 74 -9.97 -8.93 4.00
N ASP A 75 -9.76 -10.01 3.23
CA ASP A 75 -10.22 -10.08 1.84
C ASP A 75 -11.74 -9.92 1.73
N ALA A 76 -12.49 -10.59 2.61
CA ALA A 76 -13.94 -10.50 2.62
C ALA A 76 -14.43 -9.05 2.89
N VAL A 77 -13.80 -8.34 3.82
CA VAL A 77 -14.12 -6.93 4.11
C VAL A 77 -13.81 -6.04 2.90
N HIS A 78 -12.64 -6.20 2.27
CA HIS A 78 -12.30 -5.39 1.09
C HIS A 78 -13.25 -5.65 -0.09
N VAL A 79 -13.60 -6.92 -0.35
CA VAL A 79 -14.56 -7.29 -1.41
C VAL A 79 -15.92 -6.64 -1.15
N GLU A 80 -16.41 -6.70 0.08
CA GLU A 80 -17.67 -6.06 0.45
C GLU A 80 -17.62 -4.54 0.26
N LEU A 81 -16.56 -3.89 0.72
CA LEU A 81 -16.38 -2.43 0.60
C LEU A 81 -16.25 -1.99 -0.86
N ALA A 82 -15.44 -2.70 -1.66
CA ALA A 82 -15.27 -2.41 -3.08
C ALA A 82 -16.61 -2.52 -3.84
N ALA A 83 -17.39 -3.57 -3.57
CA ALA A 83 -18.70 -3.77 -4.18
C ALA A 83 -19.71 -2.71 -3.71
N ARG A 84 -19.76 -2.43 -2.39
CA ARG A 84 -20.70 -1.46 -1.80
C ARG A 84 -20.53 -0.06 -2.35
N HIS A 85 -19.27 0.39 -2.53
CA HIS A 85 -18.95 1.74 -2.97
C HIS A 85 -18.69 1.85 -4.48
N GLY A 86 -18.62 0.74 -5.20
CA GLY A 86 -18.32 0.72 -6.64
C GLY A 86 -16.90 1.19 -6.97
N VAL A 87 -15.92 0.94 -6.09
CA VAL A 87 -14.54 1.44 -6.18
C VAL A 87 -13.53 0.30 -6.32
N TYR A 88 -12.34 0.63 -6.82
CA TYR A 88 -11.18 -0.25 -6.78
C TYR A 88 -10.35 0.05 -5.52
N ILE A 89 -9.81 -0.99 -4.88
CA ILE A 89 -9.01 -0.84 -3.65
C ILE A 89 -7.75 -1.69 -3.78
N LEU A 90 -6.57 -1.06 -3.77
CA LEU A 90 -5.34 -1.76 -3.42
C LEU A 90 -5.26 -1.82 -1.89
N GLY A 91 -5.56 -2.96 -1.31
CA GLY A 91 -5.48 -3.17 0.14
C GLY A 91 -4.05 -3.04 0.66
N ALA A 92 -3.92 -2.69 1.92
CA ALA A 92 -2.63 -2.64 2.59
C ALA A 92 -1.89 -3.98 2.46
N SER A 93 -0.61 -3.93 2.09
CA SER A 93 0.14 -5.17 1.97
C SER A 93 0.50 -5.77 3.33
N GLY A 94 0.80 -7.05 3.33
CA GLY A 94 1.19 -7.79 4.51
C GLY A 94 1.69 -9.18 4.19
N PRO A 95 2.09 -9.95 5.23
CA PRO A 95 2.65 -11.29 5.06
C PRO A 95 1.60 -12.28 4.59
N VAL A 96 1.96 -13.07 3.57
CA VAL A 96 1.19 -14.20 3.08
C VAL A 96 2.13 -15.40 2.91
N PHE A 97 1.85 -16.50 3.59
CA PHE A 97 2.66 -17.71 3.48
C PHE A 97 2.24 -18.52 2.25
N THR A 98 3.07 -18.52 1.22
CA THR A 98 2.95 -19.37 0.03
C THR A 98 3.94 -20.55 0.04
N GLY A 99 4.76 -20.61 1.08
CA GLY A 99 5.80 -21.60 1.36
C GLY A 99 6.22 -21.48 2.82
N PRO A 100 7.43 -21.93 3.19
CA PRO A 100 7.90 -21.86 4.57
C PRO A 100 8.11 -20.45 5.10
N ARG A 101 8.37 -19.47 4.19
CA ARG A 101 8.51 -18.06 4.54
C ARG A 101 7.48 -17.20 3.82
N PRO A 102 7.04 -16.07 4.41
CA PRO A 102 6.03 -15.23 3.81
C PRO A 102 6.60 -14.36 2.68
N VAL A 103 5.74 -14.03 1.72
CA VAL A 103 5.91 -12.90 0.81
C VAL A 103 5.19 -11.67 1.38
N ASN A 104 5.59 -10.47 0.97
CA ASN A 104 4.86 -9.24 1.23
C ASN A 104 3.88 -9.00 0.07
N ARG A 105 2.58 -9.19 0.32
CA ARG A 105 1.53 -9.22 -0.72
C ARG A 105 0.58 -8.03 -0.61
N ALA A 106 0.40 -7.31 -1.71
CA ALA A 106 -0.70 -6.37 -1.93
C ALA A 106 -1.77 -7.01 -2.81
N THR A 107 -3.04 -6.92 -2.43
CA THR A 107 -4.16 -7.47 -3.19
C THR A 107 -5.02 -6.33 -3.74
N LEU A 108 -5.37 -6.41 -5.03
CA LEU A 108 -6.27 -5.47 -5.69
C LEU A 108 -7.68 -6.07 -5.71
N TYR A 109 -8.63 -5.28 -5.22
CA TYR A 109 -10.05 -5.57 -5.19
C TYR A 109 -10.79 -4.62 -6.11
N GLY A 110 -11.88 -5.06 -6.68
CA GLY A 110 -12.79 -4.25 -7.48
C GLY A 110 -14.24 -4.55 -7.15
N PRO A 111 -15.20 -3.86 -7.79
CA PRO A 111 -16.62 -4.05 -7.53
C PRO A 111 -17.12 -5.49 -7.73
N SER A 112 -16.42 -6.27 -8.55
CA SER A 112 -16.75 -7.69 -8.83
C SER A 112 -15.99 -8.70 -7.97
N GLY A 113 -15.12 -8.26 -7.05
CA GLY A 113 -14.35 -9.11 -6.15
C GLY A 113 -12.84 -8.90 -6.26
N ILE A 114 -12.06 -9.95 -5.90
CA ILE A 114 -10.60 -9.93 -6.01
C ILE A 114 -10.20 -9.95 -7.49
N ILE A 115 -9.38 -8.98 -7.91
CA ILE A 115 -8.83 -8.92 -9.26
C ILE A 115 -7.51 -9.70 -9.34
N GLY A 116 -6.65 -9.53 -8.35
CA GLY A 116 -5.36 -10.22 -8.28
C GLY A 116 -4.49 -9.68 -7.17
N HIS A 117 -3.21 -10.08 -7.19
CA HIS A 117 -2.25 -9.63 -6.19
C HIS A 117 -0.87 -9.43 -6.82
N GLN A 118 -0.09 -8.55 -6.21
CA GLN A 118 1.34 -8.37 -6.46
C GLN A 118 2.13 -8.64 -5.19
N ASP A 119 3.13 -9.49 -5.30
CA ASP A 119 4.11 -9.71 -4.25
C ASP A 119 5.33 -8.82 -4.48
N LYS A 120 5.91 -8.28 -3.42
CA LYS A 120 7.12 -7.48 -3.48
C LYS A 120 8.27 -8.27 -4.11
N GLN A 121 9.03 -7.63 -5.00
CA GLN A 121 10.07 -8.31 -5.77
C GLN A 121 11.45 -8.17 -5.13
N ILE A 122 11.75 -7.03 -4.55
CA ILE A 122 13.08 -6.72 -3.99
C ILE A 122 12.93 -6.39 -2.51
N MET A 123 13.48 -7.26 -1.68
CA MET A 123 13.45 -7.11 -0.22
C MET A 123 14.49 -6.09 0.24
N THR A 124 14.10 -5.22 1.16
CA THR A 124 15.04 -4.42 1.93
C THR A 124 15.97 -5.32 2.77
N ARG A 125 17.03 -4.74 3.32
CA ARG A 125 17.94 -5.49 4.18
C ARG A 125 17.22 -6.06 5.41
N PHE A 126 16.35 -5.27 6.05
CA PHE A 126 15.58 -5.69 7.22
C PHE A 126 14.64 -6.86 6.89
N GLU A 127 13.90 -6.76 5.79
CA GLU A 127 12.99 -7.83 5.35
C GLU A 127 13.73 -9.15 5.08
N ARG A 128 14.91 -9.07 4.44
CA ARG A 128 15.71 -10.24 4.07
C ARG A 128 16.48 -10.86 5.25
N GLU A 129 17.10 -10.02 6.10
CA GLU A 129 18.07 -10.47 7.10
C GLU A 129 17.48 -10.64 8.51
N THR A 130 16.38 -9.92 8.81
CA THR A 130 15.75 -9.92 10.13
C THR A 130 14.38 -10.58 10.11
N TRP A 131 13.55 -10.23 9.14
CA TRP A 131 12.18 -10.72 9.05
C TRP A 131 12.03 -11.99 8.22
N ASP A 132 13.07 -12.31 7.42
CA ASP A 132 13.12 -13.46 6.51
C ASP A 132 11.91 -13.53 5.56
N VAL A 133 11.48 -12.35 5.07
CA VAL A 133 10.46 -12.22 4.03
C VAL A 133 11.12 -12.50 2.68
N VAL A 134 10.47 -13.32 1.84
CA VAL A 134 11.02 -13.73 0.56
C VAL A 134 10.41 -12.94 -0.62
N ALA A 135 11.15 -12.89 -1.72
CA ALA A 135 10.71 -12.21 -2.95
C ALA A 135 9.54 -12.94 -3.61
N GLY A 136 8.66 -12.15 -4.25
CA GLY A 136 7.61 -12.66 -5.13
C GLY A 136 8.15 -13.26 -6.44
N GLN A 137 7.29 -13.96 -7.16
CA GLN A 137 7.65 -14.68 -8.39
C GLN A 137 7.13 -13.96 -9.65
N GLY A 138 7.52 -12.71 -9.84
CA GLY A 138 7.22 -11.98 -11.06
C GLY A 138 6.29 -10.80 -10.87
N LEU A 139 6.09 -10.08 -11.97
CA LEU A 139 5.28 -8.88 -12.06
C LEU A 139 3.98 -9.17 -12.78
N THR A 140 2.88 -8.62 -12.27
CA THR A 140 1.55 -8.79 -12.85
C THR A 140 0.90 -7.42 -13.06
N THR A 141 0.25 -7.24 -14.21
CA THR A 141 -0.64 -6.10 -14.44
C THR A 141 -2.08 -6.53 -14.28
N PHE A 142 -2.96 -5.60 -13.92
CA PHE A 142 -4.36 -5.85 -13.62
C PHE A 142 -5.25 -5.04 -14.54
N ASP A 143 -6.10 -5.72 -15.32
CA ASP A 143 -7.09 -5.06 -16.16
C ASP A 143 -8.27 -4.59 -15.31
N THR A 144 -8.62 -3.30 -15.44
CA THR A 144 -9.76 -2.67 -14.75
C THR A 144 -10.49 -1.75 -15.70
N ASP A 145 -11.69 -1.32 -15.34
CA ASP A 145 -12.43 -0.30 -16.12
C ASP A 145 -11.74 1.09 -16.08
N LEU A 146 -10.76 1.27 -15.20
CA LEU A 146 -9.97 2.50 -15.08
C LEU A 146 -8.70 2.49 -15.94
N GLY A 147 -8.41 1.38 -16.63
CA GLY A 147 -7.17 1.10 -17.34
C GLY A 147 -6.38 -0.03 -16.68
N ARG A 148 -5.20 -0.30 -17.21
CA ARG A 148 -4.32 -1.36 -16.70
C ARG A 148 -3.42 -0.83 -15.60
N ILE A 149 -3.47 -1.48 -14.44
CA ILE A 149 -2.77 -1.08 -13.22
C ILE A 149 -1.55 -1.98 -12.99
N GLY A 150 -0.40 -1.39 -12.66
CA GLY A 150 0.78 -2.05 -12.12
C GLY A 150 1.01 -1.68 -10.65
N VAL A 151 1.67 -2.55 -9.89
CA VAL A 151 2.01 -2.29 -8.48
C VAL A 151 3.51 -2.49 -8.28
N VAL A 152 4.17 -1.51 -7.66
CA VAL A 152 5.57 -1.54 -7.23
C VAL A 152 5.61 -1.23 -5.73
N ILE A 153 5.96 -2.23 -4.91
CA ILE A 153 5.86 -2.10 -3.46
C ILE A 153 7.11 -1.44 -2.90
N CYS A 154 7.00 -0.17 -2.44
CA CYS A 154 8.01 0.59 -1.72
C CYS A 154 9.40 0.53 -2.40
N TYR A 155 10.32 -0.28 -1.87
CA TYR A 155 11.67 -0.44 -2.40
C TYR A 155 11.71 -0.85 -3.88
N ASP A 156 10.71 -1.58 -4.38
CA ASP A 156 10.59 -1.90 -5.81
C ASP A 156 10.57 -0.64 -6.70
N SER A 157 10.03 0.47 -6.20
CA SER A 157 9.95 1.73 -6.93
C SER A 157 11.32 2.36 -7.21
N GLU A 158 12.36 1.98 -6.47
CA GLU A 158 13.73 2.43 -6.69
C GLU A 158 14.41 1.74 -7.89
N PHE A 159 13.81 0.66 -8.43
CA PHE A 159 14.38 -0.16 -9.50
C PHE A 159 13.64 0.07 -10.83
N PRO A 160 14.22 0.83 -11.78
CA PRO A 160 13.54 1.25 -13.01
C PRO A 160 13.07 0.08 -13.88
N LEU A 161 13.79 -1.03 -13.89
CA LEU A 161 13.45 -2.18 -14.73
C LEU A 161 12.15 -2.87 -14.31
N LEU A 162 11.76 -2.83 -13.03
CA LEU A 162 10.48 -3.39 -12.58
C LEU A 162 9.31 -2.60 -13.15
N SER A 163 9.33 -1.27 -13.00
CA SER A 163 8.29 -0.41 -13.56
C SER A 163 8.27 -0.47 -15.07
N ARG A 164 9.43 -0.52 -15.73
CA ARG A 164 9.51 -0.66 -17.17
C ARG A 164 8.89 -1.96 -17.67
N ALA A 165 9.12 -3.07 -16.99
CA ALA A 165 8.51 -4.35 -17.33
C ALA A 165 6.98 -4.33 -17.18
N LEU A 166 6.43 -3.63 -16.18
CA LEU A 166 4.99 -3.44 -16.04
C LEU A 166 4.41 -2.59 -17.18
N VAL A 167 5.11 -1.52 -17.56
CA VAL A 167 4.69 -0.67 -18.70
C VAL A 167 4.72 -1.45 -20.03
N GLU A 168 5.71 -2.30 -20.25
CA GLU A 168 5.76 -3.18 -21.43
C GLU A 168 4.65 -4.23 -21.45
N GLN A 169 4.09 -4.57 -20.27
CA GLN A 169 2.87 -5.36 -20.14
C GLN A 169 1.60 -4.50 -20.29
N GLY A 170 1.74 -3.20 -20.54
CA GLY A 170 0.64 -2.27 -20.78
C GLY A 170 0.12 -1.52 -19.56
N ALA A 171 0.83 -1.48 -18.43
CA ALA A 171 0.42 -0.67 -17.29
C ALA A 171 0.36 0.82 -17.67
N GLU A 172 -0.75 1.47 -17.31
CA GLU A 172 -1.04 2.89 -17.55
C GLU A 172 -0.93 3.70 -16.24
N ILE A 173 -1.07 3.03 -15.11
CA ILE A 173 -1.02 3.61 -13.76
C ILE A 173 -0.14 2.71 -12.90
N LEU A 174 0.73 3.30 -12.07
CA LEU A 174 1.45 2.56 -11.03
C LEU A 174 0.93 2.94 -9.63
N LEU A 175 0.76 1.93 -8.80
CA LEU A 175 0.50 2.10 -7.38
C LEU A 175 1.78 1.73 -6.61
N ALA A 176 2.21 2.61 -5.72
CA ALA A 176 3.44 2.47 -4.94
C ALA A 176 3.13 2.47 -3.43
N PRO A 177 2.48 1.40 -2.90
CA PRO A 177 2.28 1.27 -1.46
C PRO A 177 3.64 1.21 -0.76
N SER A 178 3.83 2.02 0.28
CA SER A 178 5.15 2.24 0.88
C SER A 178 5.11 2.25 2.40
N CYS A 179 6.23 1.87 3.01
CA CYS A 179 6.49 1.94 4.44
C CYS A 179 7.94 2.32 4.66
N THR A 180 8.19 3.46 5.29
CA THR A 180 9.54 3.97 5.52
C THR A 180 9.68 4.52 6.93
N ASP A 181 10.81 4.20 7.58
CA ASP A 181 11.14 4.53 8.97
C ASP A 181 11.92 5.85 9.13
N SER A 182 12.42 6.39 8.03
CA SER A 182 13.34 7.53 8.04
C SER A 182 13.09 8.48 6.89
N LEU A 183 13.48 9.74 7.08
CA LEU A 183 13.45 10.75 6.03
C LEU A 183 14.24 10.31 4.78
N ALA A 184 15.36 9.60 4.97
CA ALA A 184 16.16 9.08 3.85
C ALA A 184 15.39 7.99 3.08
N GLY A 185 14.72 7.06 3.77
CA GLY A 185 13.86 6.04 3.18
C GLY A 185 12.70 6.66 2.38
N PHE A 186 11.97 7.57 3.02
CA PHE A 186 10.90 8.32 2.38
C PHE A 186 11.39 9.06 1.11
N THR A 187 12.51 9.78 1.21
CA THR A 187 13.05 10.54 0.08
C THR A 187 13.41 9.63 -1.10
N ARG A 188 14.02 8.46 -0.84
CA ARG A 188 14.31 7.50 -1.92
C ARG A 188 13.06 7.03 -2.65
N VAL A 189 12.03 6.61 -1.90
CA VAL A 189 10.75 6.15 -2.49
C VAL A 189 10.05 7.28 -3.24
N ARG A 190 10.07 8.51 -2.70
CA ARG A 190 9.55 9.69 -3.38
C ARG A 190 10.27 9.93 -4.71
N VAL A 191 11.59 10.00 -4.69
CA VAL A 191 12.41 10.20 -5.90
C VAL A 191 12.19 9.05 -6.89
N GLY A 192 12.15 7.80 -6.40
CA GLY A 192 11.83 6.64 -7.22
C GLY A 192 10.48 6.78 -7.90
N SER A 193 9.42 7.07 -7.16
CA SER A 193 8.05 7.22 -7.69
C SER A 193 7.97 8.35 -8.74
N MET A 194 8.57 9.51 -8.46
CA MET A 194 8.64 10.63 -9.43
C MET A 194 9.40 10.24 -10.70
N ALA A 195 10.53 9.52 -10.57
CA ALA A 195 11.28 9.05 -11.71
C ALA A 195 10.49 8.05 -12.56
N ARG A 196 9.72 7.13 -11.91
CA ARG A 196 8.83 6.21 -12.62
C ARG A 196 7.73 6.94 -13.38
N ALA A 197 7.16 8.00 -12.79
CA ALA A 197 6.18 8.84 -13.48
C ALA A 197 6.78 9.53 -14.71
N LEU A 198 7.97 10.13 -14.55
CA LEU A 198 8.66 10.87 -15.60
C LEU A 198 9.07 9.97 -16.77
N GLU A 199 9.85 8.91 -16.50
CA GLU A 199 10.47 8.08 -17.54
C GLU A 199 9.47 7.23 -18.32
N ASN A 200 8.32 6.87 -17.69
CA ASN A 200 7.29 6.05 -18.34
C ASN A 200 6.06 6.88 -18.77
N ARG A 201 6.05 8.19 -18.51
CA ARG A 201 4.96 9.11 -18.86
C ARG A 201 3.61 8.65 -18.33
N MET A 202 3.56 8.31 -17.05
CA MET A 202 2.39 7.76 -16.39
C MET A 202 2.18 8.38 -15.00
N PHE A 203 1.00 8.11 -14.42
CA PHE A 203 0.71 8.49 -13.03
C PHE A 203 1.20 7.44 -12.06
N VAL A 204 1.74 7.89 -10.92
CA VAL A 204 2.16 7.03 -9.81
C VAL A 204 1.49 7.51 -8.53
N ALA A 205 0.61 6.67 -7.94
CA ALA A 205 -0.01 6.95 -6.64
C ALA A 205 0.79 6.26 -5.53
N LYS A 206 1.36 7.07 -4.63
CA LYS A 206 2.15 6.61 -3.49
C LYS A 206 1.34 6.74 -2.20
N ALA A 207 0.98 5.62 -1.58
CA ALA A 207 0.42 5.54 -0.24
C ALA A 207 1.53 5.22 0.77
N VAL A 208 1.40 5.69 2.01
CA VAL A 208 2.43 5.50 3.04
C VAL A 208 1.84 5.12 4.39
N THR A 209 2.57 4.31 5.17
CA THR A 209 2.35 4.23 6.61
C THR A 209 2.84 5.52 7.28
N ALA A 210 2.22 5.90 8.39
CA ALA A 210 2.44 7.20 9.01
C ALA A 210 2.38 7.13 10.54
N GLY A 211 3.06 8.07 11.21
CA GLY A 211 3.05 8.19 12.66
C GLY A 211 3.84 7.11 13.40
N GLU A 212 3.50 6.87 14.65
CA GLU A 212 4.20 5.94 15.54
C GLU A 212 3.31 4.76 15.92
N ALA A 213 3.88 3.56 15.91
CA ALA A 213 3.25 2.32 16.36
C ALA A 213 4.22 1.56 17.30
N ALA A 214 4.55 2.16 18.43
CA ALA A 214 5.56 1.67 19.38
C ALA A 214 5.35 0.22 19.87
N TRP A 215 4.20 -0.36 19.58
CA TRP A 215 3.85 -1.75 19.86
C TRP A 215 4.28 -2.73 18.76
N SER A 216 4.79 -2.23 17.62
CA SER A 216 5.25 -3.03 16.49
C SER A 216 6.74 -2.76 16.22
N PRO A 217 7.66 -3.63 16.62
CA PRO A 217 9.10 -3.38 16.49
C PRO A 217 9.60 -3.20 15.05
N ALA A 218 8.84 -3.70 14.07
CA ALA A 218 9.17 -3.54 12.66
C ALA A 218 8.63 -2.23 12.05
N LEU A 219 7.68 -1.58 12.71
CA LEU A 219 6.92 -0.44 12.20
C LEU A 219 6.70 0.63 13.28
N ASP A 220 7.62 0.71 14.26
CA ASP A 220 7.51 1.60 15.41
C ASP A 220 7.49 3.08 15.03
N VAL A 221 8.25 3.45 13.99
CA VAL A 221 8.29 4.80 13.41
C VAL A 221 7.98 4.74 11.93
N ASN A 222 7.05 5.59 11.48
CA ASN A 222 6.65 5.67 10.07
C ASN A 222 6.75 7.11 9.60
N THR A 223 7.57 7.33 8.58
CA THR A 223 7.86 8.66 8.02
C THR A 223 7.47 8.70 6.55
N GLY A 224 6.58 9.63 6.19
CA GLY A 224 6.22 9.80 4.79
C GLY A 224 4.94 10.60 4.60
N ASP A 225 4.72 10.98 3.35
CA ASP A 225 3.52 11.67 2.87
C ASP A 225 2.94 10.90 1.69
N ALA A 226 1.63 10.77 1.62
CA ALA A 226 0.94 10.26 0.44
C ALA A 226 0.94 11.32 -0.67
N SER A 227 1.04 10.87 -1.92
CA SER A 227 1.03 11.78 -3.08
C SER A 227 0.69 11.05 -4.37
N VAL A 228 0.25 11.81 -5.37
CA VAL A 228 0.13 11.35 -6.75
C VAL A 228 1.10 12.14 -7.62
N TYR A 229 1.97 11.42 -8.31
CA TYR A 229 2.97 11.99 -9.21
C TYR A 229 2.55 11.83 -10.68
N ALA A 230 2.93 12.83 -11.48
CA ALA A 230 2.72 12.86 -12.92
C ALA A 230 4.04 13.09 -13.66
N PRO A 231 4.12 12.80 -14.96
CA PRO A 231 5.22 13.31 -15.77
C PRO A 231 5.19 14.84 -15.80
N MET A 232 6.36 15.46 -15.77
CA MET A 232 6.54 16.92 -15.86
C MET A 232 6.42 17.34 -17.33
N ASP A 233 5.18 17.38 -17.86
CA ASP A 233 4.90 17.62 -19.27
C ASP A 233 3.86 18.73 -19.47
N VAL A 234 3.60 19.10 -20.70
CA VAL A 234 2.63 20.15 -21.06
C VAL A 234 1.24 19.81 -20.51
N GLY A 235 0.66 20.75 -19.76
CA GLY A 235 -0.66 20.59 -19.12
C GLY A 235 -0.65 19.86 -17.76
N LEU A 236 0.52 19.45 -17.27
CA LEU A 236 0.73 18.86 -15.94
C LEU A 236 1.56 19.79 -15.03
N PRO A 237 1.55 19.59 -13.71
CA PRO A 237 2.36 20.39 -12.79
C PRO A 237 3.85 20.31 -13.11
N ALA A 238 4.53 21.46 -13.07
CA ALA A 238 5.96 21.55 -13.42
C ALA A 238 6.89 20.80 -12.45
N ASP A 239 6.42 20.57 -11.22
CA ASP A 239 7.11 19.78 -10.19
C ASP A 239 6.70 18.30 -10.19
N GLY A 240 5.75 17.91 -11.05
CA GLY A 240 5.22 16.56 -11.18
C GLY A 240 4.35 16.10 -10.00
N ILE A 241 3.89 17.00 -9.14
CA ILE A 241 3.05 16.67 -7.97
C ILE A 241 1.61 17.08 -8.26
N ILE A 242 0.71 16.10 -8.48
CA ILE A 242 -0.72 16.39 -8.74
C ILE A 242 -1.47 16.67 -7.44
N ALA A 243 -1.23 15.85 -6.43
CA ALA A 243 -1.80 16.05 -5.11
C ALA A 243 -0.66 16.45 -4.17
N PRO A 244 -0.83 17.52 -3.35
CA PRO A 244 0.21 17.95 -2.42
C PRO A 244 0.54 16.80 -1.46
N GLU A 245 1.80 16.72 -1.07
CA GLU A 245 2.22 15.82 -0.01
C GLU A 245 1.56 16.29 1.28
N LEU A 246 0.62 15.48 1.78
CA LEU A 246 -0.04 15.74 3.05
C LEU A 246 0.72 14.98 4.13
N PRO A 247 1.27 15.67 5.15
CA PRO A 247 1.83 14.99 6.31
C PRO A 247 0.75 14.16 6.97
N ALA A 248 1.15 13.02 7.53
CA ALA A 248 0.25 12.20 8.31
C ALA A 248 -0.45 13.03 9.38
N PRO A 249 -1.77 12.96 9.48
CA PRO A 249 -2.47 13.72 10.49
C PRO A 249 -2.23 13.12 11.87
N PRO A 250 -2.34 13.94 12.91
CA PRO A 250 -2.32 13.46 14.29
C PRO A 250 -3.61 12.72 14.71
N SER A 251 -4.53 12.43 13.77
CA SER A 251 -5.84 11.83 14.04
C SER A 251 -6.17 10.73 13.03
N PRO A 252 -6.92 9.68 13.41
CA PRO A 252 -7.23 8.53 12.56
C PRO A 252 -8.13 8.80 11.33
N LEU A 253 -8.54 10.01 11.10
CA LEU A 253 -9.40 10.40 9.97
C LEU A 253 -8.73 11.54 9.19
N ALA A 254 -7.68 11.22 8.46
CA ALA A 254 -7.14 12.15 7.49
C ALA A 254 -7.84 12.02 6.14
N PRO A 255 -7.99 13.13 5.41
CA PRO A 255 -8.52 13.06 4.07
C PRO A 255 -7.62 12.19 3.19
N CYS A 256 -8.23 11.33 2.41
CA CYS A 256 -7.58 10.73 1.25
C CYS A 256 -7.22 11.85 0.27
N VAL A 257 -6.07 11.72 -0.38
CA VAL A 257 -5.61 12.64 -1.44
C VAL A 257 -5.94 12.04 -2.79
#